data_ec2e6092e2074bb180ecc751501f13a7
#
_entry.id   ec2e6092e2074bb180ecc751501f13a7
#
_cell.length_a   1.000
_cell.length_b   1.000
_cell.length_c   1.000
_cell.angle_alpha   90.00
_cell.angle_beta   90.00
_cell.angle_gamma   90.00
#
_symmetry.space_group_name_H-M   'P 1'
#
loop_
_entity.id
_entity.type
_entity.pdbx_description
1 polymer ?
#
loop_
_entity_poly.entity_id
_entity_poly.type
_entity_poly.pdbx_seq_one_letter_code
_entity_poly.pdbx_strand_id
1 'polypeptide(L)'
;TWRSAPRRAGGGATGAPAATKSPSATPTEPFGEAGAWVAGTADLDDASFLARYRATITQRLADFDAMPSGDLDVPCATPVGPGTYGRFMEIRVFDFWVHEQDVRVPLGRPGHEGGPAAEMAIDEVHRSLPYIVGKKIGLPDGMSVTFELHGPVERTMHVVVDGRARLADEAPAADVTVRADSTTFALLACGRIDPQGAIDAGRIAWSGSDDWGDRSARNLAFTM
;
A
#
# COMPACT_ATOMS: atom_id res chain seq x y z
N THR A 1 -36.24 25.84 10.50
CA THR A 1 -36.60 27.18 9.98
C THR A 1 -35.33 28.01 9.84
N TRP A 2 -34.77 28.02 8.66
CA TRP A 2 -33.66 28.89 8.31
C TRP A 2 -34.21 30.20 7.80
N ARG A 3 -33.76 31.32 8.38
CA ARG A 3 -34.09 32.67 7.93
C ARG A 3 -32.97 33.19 7.03
N SER A 4 -33.36 33.67 5.84
CA SER A 4 -32.55 34.33 4.82
C SER A 4 -32.11 35.72 5.33
N ALA A 5 -30.85 36.09 5.06
CA ALA A 5 -30.34 37.47 5.21
C ALA A 5 -29.96 38.05 3.83
N PRO A 6 -30.00 39.39 3.66
CA PRO A 6 -30.18 40.05 2.36
C PRO A 6 -28.88 40.27 1.58
N ARG A 7 -29.03 40.32 0.24
CA ARG A 7 -28.00 40.71 -0.75
C ARG A 7 -27.59 42.16 -0.57
N ARG A 8 -26.27 42.43 -0.56
CA ARG A 8 -25.70 43.74 -0.91
C ARG A 8 -24.98 43.64 -2.24
N ALA A 9 -25.40 44.55 -3.13
CA ALA A 9 -24.72 44.83 -4.39
C ALA A 9 -23.58 45.85 -4.17
N GLY A 10 -22.53 45.75 -4.99
CA GLY A 10 -21.52 46.80 -5.07
C GLY A 10 -20.15 46.26 -5.44
N GLY A 11 -19.81 46.18 -6.68
CA GLY A 11 -18.83 46.79 -7.56
C GLY A 11 -17.36 46.73 -7.12
N GLY A 12 -16.52 46.15 -7.99
CA GLY A 12 -15.07 46.29 -7.91
C GLY A 12 -14.38 45.14 -8.61
N ALA A 13 -14.18 45.23 -9.93
CA ALA A 13 -13.32 44.35 -10.69
C ALA A 13 -11.87 44.61 -10.30
N THR A 14 -11.26 43.66 -9.60
CA THR A 14 -9.78 43.53 -9.59
C THR A 14 -9.47 42.13 -10.03
N GLY A 15 -8.70 42.03 -11.10
CA GLY A 15 -8.37 40.79 -11.79
C GLY A 15 -7.74 39.74 -10.86
N ALA A 16 -8.33 38.57 -10.87
CA ALA A 16 -7.68 37.37 -10.33
C ALA A 16 -6.41 37.12 -11.12
N PRO A 17 -5.29 36.79 -10.49
CA PRO A 17 -4.13 36.30 -11.19
C PRO A 17 -4.52 35.05 -11.97
N ALA A 18 -4.16 35.01 -13.26
CA ALA A 18 -4.39 33.88 -14.13
C ALA A 18 -3.81 32.61 -13.47
N ALA A 19 -4.65 31.60 -13.34
CA ALA A 19 -4.20 30.27 -12.98
C ALA A 19 -3.12 29.85 -13.99
N THR A 20 -1.89 29.79 -13.55
CA THR A 20 -0.80 29.20 -14.30
C THR A 20 -1.16 27.75 -14.55
N LYS A 21 -1.49 27.41 -15.80
CA LYS A 21 -1.63 26.02 -16.23
C LYS A 21 -0.34 25.30 -15.86
N SER A 22 -0.45 24.29 -14.98
CA SER A 22 0.63 23.34 -14.78
C SER A 22 1.06 22.80 -16.14
N PRO A 23 2.36 22.73 -16.44
CA PRO A 23 2.81 22.15 -17.68
C PRO A 23 2.31 20.71 -17.76
N SER A 24 1.68 20.35 -18.87
CA SER A 24 1.30 18.97 -19.17
C SER A 24 2.59 18.15 -19.25
N ALA A 25 2.95 17.51 -18.16
CA ALA A 25 4.06 16.58 -18.13
C ALA A 25 3.69 15.38 -18.98
N THR A 26 4.34 15.21 -20.10
CA THR A 26 4.37 13.94 -20.83
C THR A 26 5.03 12.94 -19.91
N PRO A 27 4.43 11.75 -19.65
CA PRO A 27 5.01 10.78 -18.73
C PRO A 27 6.22 10.12 -19.41
N THR A 28 7.39 10.72 -19.27
CA THR A 28 8.60 10.19 -19.92
C THR A 28 9.53 9.46 -18.96
N GLU A 29 9.37 9.62 -17.64
CA GLU A 29 10.08 8.78 -16.64
C GLU A 29 9.31 8.75 -15.32
N PRO A 30 8.91 7.59 -14.80
CA PRO A 30 8.14 7.49 -13.55
C PRO A 30 8.88 7.98 -12.30
N PHE A 31 10.18 8.24 -12.39
CA PHE A 31 11.02 8.74 -11.29
C PHE A 31 11.60 10.15 -11.52
N GLY A 32 11.36 10.77 -12.68
CA GLY A 32 11.95 12.06 -13.04
C GLY A 32 11.53 13.18 -12.08
N GLU A 33 10.26 13.25 -11.70
CA GLU A 33 9.76 14.25 -10.76
C GLU A 33 10.27 14.04 -9.33
N ALA A 34 10.33 12.77 -8.88
CA ALA A 34 10.88 12.42 -7.58
C ALA A 34 12.39 12.77 -7.50
N GLY A 35 13.15 12.46 -8.54
CA GLY A 35 14.56 12.82 -8.64
C GLY A 35 14.80 14.33 -8.61
N ALA A 36 13.98 15.09 -9.32
CA ALA A 36 14.06 16.56 -9.31
C ALA A 36 13.72 17.14 -7.92
N TRP A 37 12.74 16.58 -7.23
CA TRP A 37 12.39 17.00 -5.88
C TRP A 37 13.53 16.70 -4.88
N VAL A 38 14.10 15.50 -4.93
CA VAL A 38 15.27 15.11 -4.11
C VAL A 38 16.45 16.05 -4.38
N ALA A 39 16.79 16.30 -5.65
CA ALA A 39 17.86 17.25 -6.02
C ALA A 39 17.60 18.66 -5.48
N GLY A 40 16.35 19.13 -5.56
CA GLY A 40 15.95 20.45 -5.06
C GLY A 40 15.91 20.57 -3.53
N THR A 41 16.16 19.50 -2.79
CA THR A 41 16.26 19.48 -1.32
C THR A 41 17.64 19.12 -0.79
N ALA A 42 18.55 18.74 -1.68
CA ALA A 42 19.88 18.23 -1.31
C ALA A 42 20.73 19.23 -0.50
N ASP A 43 20.55 20.52 -0.72
CA ASP A 43 21.31 21.59 -0.04
C ASP A 43 20.62 22.11 1.22
N LEU A 44 19.48 21.54 1.63
CA LEU A 44 18.79 21.94 2.85
C LEU A 44 19.44 21.30 4.07
N ASP A 45 19.58 22.08 5.15
CA ASP A 45 19.84 21.50 6.45
C ASP A 45 18.63 20.71 6.97
N ASP A 46 18.85 19.84 7.97
CA ASP A 46 17.83 18.96 8.53
C ASP A 46 16.59 19.73 9.02
N ALA A 47 16.77 20.89 9.64
CA ALA A 47 15.66 21.68 10.16
C ALA A 47 14.80 22.27 9.02
N SER A 48 15.45 22.81 8.00
CA SER A 48 14.79 23.34 6.79
C SER A 48 14.10 22.24 6.00
N PHE A 49 14.73 21.06 5.85
CA PHE A 49 14.13 19.92 5.22
C PHE A 49 12.87 19.45 5.96
N LEU A 50 12.94 19.29 7.27
CA LEU A 50 11.79 18.89 8.10
C LEU A 50 10.67 19.93 8.08
N ALA A 51 11.01 21.22 8.08
CA ALA A 51 10.00 22.29 7.98
C ALA A 51 9.28 22.22 6.63
N ARG A 52 10.00 22.05 5.52
CA ARG A 52 9.43 21.90 4.17
C ARG A 52 8.57 20.64 4.07
N TYR A 53 9.07 19.50 4.58
CA TYR A 53 8.31 18.26 4.60
C TYR A 53 6.98 18.42 5.35
N ARG A 54 7.00 19.00 6.58
CA ARG A 54 5.79 19.25 7.37
C ARG A 54 4.81 20.16 6.65
N ALA A 55 5.28 21.23 6.04
CA ALA A 55 4.43 22.16 5.28
C ALA A 55 3.76 21.43 4.10
N THR A 56 4.50 20.61 3.37
CA THR A 56 3.97 19.82 2.24
C THR A 56 2.89 18.84 2.71
N ILE A 57 3.14 18.10 3.80
CA ILE A 57 2.15 17.16 4.35
C ILE A 57 0.92 17.89 4.86
N THR A 58 1.09 19.01 5.58
CA THR A 58 -0.05 19.81 6.07
C THR A 58 -0.91 20.30 4.92
N GLN A 59 -0.31 20.84 3.85
CA GLN A 59 -1.05 21.26 2.68
C GLN A 59 -1.77 20.09 2.02
N ARG A 60 -1.10 18.96 1.88
CA ARG A 60 -1.70 17.77 1.26
C ARG A 60 -2.91 17.24 2.04
N LEU A 61 -2.84 17.25 3.37
CA LEU A 61 -3.97 16.88 4.21
C LEU A 61 -5.15 17.84 4.03
N ALA A 62 -4.88 19.16 3.99
CA ALA A 62 -5.92 20.15 3.72
C ALA A 62 -6.55 19.97 2.32
N ASP A 63 -5.76 19.62 1.30
CA ASP A 63 -6.27 19.31 -0.03
C ASP A 63 -7.20 18.10 -0.02
N PHE A 64 -6.87 17.05 0.75
CA PHE A 64 -7.73 15.87 0.91
C PHE A 64 -9.03 16.21 1.66
N ASP A 65 -8.96 16.99 2.73
CA ASP A 65 -10.14 17.40 3.50
C ASP A 65 -11.10 18.24 2.65
N ALA A 66 -10.57 19.01 1.70
CA ALA A 66 -11.35 19.84 0.79
C ALA A 66 -11.85 19.08 -0.47
N MET A 67 -11.36 17.87 -0.69
CA MET A 67 -11.65 17.11 -1.92
C MET A 67 -13.07 16.53 -1.89
N PRO A 68 -13.89 16.74 -2.95
CA PRO A 68 -15.16 16.07 -3.08
C PRO A 68 -15.01 14.55 -3.12
N SER A 69 -15.90 13.82 -2.46
CA SER A 69 -15.82 12.33 -2.44
C SER A 69 -15.89 11.70 -3.83
N GLY A 70 -16.59 12.33 -4.78
CA GLY A 70 -16.65 11.86 -6.17
C GLY A 70 -15.33 11.93 -6.93
N ASP A 71 -14.36 12.70 -6.45
CA ASP A 71 -13.04 12.78 -7.10
C ASP A 71 -12.23 11.49 -6.92
N LEU A 72 -12.56 10.66 -5.94
CA LEU A 72 -11.95 9.34 -5.78
C LEU A 72 -12.28 8.38 -6.92
N ASP A 73 -13.39 8.59 -7.62
CA ASP A 73 -13.83 7.75 -8.75
C ASP A 73 -13.25 8.22 -10.10
N VAL A 74 -12.52 9.35 -10.11
CA VAL A 74 -11.93 9.87 -11.35
C VAL A 74 -10.90 8.88 -11.90
N PRO A 75 -11.02 8.49 -13.19
CA PRO A 75 -10.07 7.60 -13.83
C PRO A 75 -8.65 8.18 -13.86
N CYS A 76 -7.67 7.37 -13.50
CA CYS A 76 -6.26 7.74 -13.60
C CYS A 76 -5.37 6.52 -13.86
N ALA A 77 -4.11 6.77 -14.22
CA ALA A 77 -3.09 5.73 -14.25
C ALA A 77 -2.65 5.40 -12.82
N THR A 78 -2.51 4.11 -12.52
CA THR A 78 -1.97 3.61 -11.25
C THR A 78 -0.72 2.77 -11.51
N PRO A 79 0.11 2.48 -10.50
CA PRO A 79 1.26 1.58 -10.66
C PRO A 79 0.90 0.16 -11.16
N VAL A 80 -0.36 -0.24 -11.01
CA VAL A 80 -0.85 -1.56 -11.43
C VAL A 80 -1.72 -1.51 -12.70
N GLY A 81 -1.73 -0.38 -13.41
CA GLY A 81 -2.48 -0.16 -14.63
C GLY A 81 -3.60 0.88 -14.49
N PRO A 82 -4.51 1.00 -15.47
CA PRO A 82 -5.63 1.93 -15.40
C PRO A 82 -6.53 1.64 -14.19
N GLY A 83 -6.97 2.69 -13.51
CA GLY A 83 -7.82 2.57 -12.32
C GLY A 83 -8.48 3.90 -11.98
N THR A 84 -8.82 4.09 -10.70
CA THR A 84 -9.36 5.33 -10.18
C THR A 84 -8.36 6.02 -9.25
N TYR A 85 -8.58 7.29 -8.97
CA TYR A 85 -7.78 8.04 -8.00
C TYR A 85 -7.84 7.40 -6.60
N GLY A 86 -9.02 6.88 -6.18
CA GLY A 86 -9.17 6.12 -4.95
C GLY A 86 -8.25 4.89 -4.94
N ARG A 87 -8.23 4.11 -6.04
CA ARG A 87 -7.32 2.96 -6.15
C ARG A 87 -5.84 3.39 -6.11
N PHE A 88 -5.49 4.48 -6.74
CA PHE A 88 -4.14 5.05 -6.64
C PHE A 88 -3.78 5.40 -5.19
N MET A 89 -4.72 5.99 -4.44
CA MET A 89 -4.50 6.35 -3.04
C MET A 89 -4.39 5.13 -2.11
N GLU A 90 -5.12 4.04 -2.36
CA GLU A 90 -4.93 2.77 -1.63
C GLU A 90 -3.49 2.25 -1.77
N ILE A 91 -2.97 2.24 -3.01
CA ILE A 91 -1.57 1.85 -3.28
C ILE A 91 -0.60 2.81 -2.57
N ARG A 92 -0.90 4.12 -2.54
CA ARG A 92 -0.06 5.10 -1.83
C ARG A 92 -0.05 4.88 -0.32
N VAL A 93 -1.19 4.51 0.29
CA VAL A 93 -1.24 4.17 1.72
C VAL A 93 -0.38 2.93 2.01
N PHE A 94 -0.49 1.89 1.17
CA PHE A 94 0.38 0.71 1.26
C PHE A 94 1.86 1.08 1.19
N ASP A 95 2.25 1.85 0.19
CA ASP A 95 3.62 2.31 -0.05
C ASP A 95 4.17 3.11 1.15
N PHE A 96 3.40 4.07 1.66
CA PHE A 96 3.78 4.85 2.83
C PHE A 96 3.90 4.00 4.10
N TRP A 97 2.98 3.06 4.31
CA TRP A 97 3.04 2.17 5.45
C TRP A 97 4.29 1.28 5.43
N VAL A 98 4.63 0.73 4.26
CA VAL A 98 5.85 -0.08 4.08
C VAL A 98 7.09 0.75 4.38
N HIS A 99 7.19 1.95 3.81
CA HIS A 99 8.33 2.85 4.05
C HIS A 99 8.40 3.36 5.50
N GLU A 100 7.27 3.50 6.18
CA GLU A 100 7.28 3.75 7.63
C GLU A 100 7.93 2.58 8.38
N GLN A 101 7.63 1.35 8.02
CA GLN A 101 8.27 0.17 8.62
C GLN A 101 9.76 0.07 8.24
N ASP A 102 10.16 0.50 7.03
CA ASP A 102 11.58 0.59 6.63
C ASP A 102 12.39 1.52 7.57
N VAL A 103 11.75 2.49 8.18
CA VAL A 103 12.37 3.37 9.20
C VAL A 103 12.24 2.80 10.60
N ARG A 104 11.07 2.27 10.98
CA ARG A 104 10.80 1.80 12.35
C ARG A 104 11.59 0.56 12.72
N VAL A 105 11.64 -0.42 11.83
CA VAL A 105 12.27 -1.73 12.11
C VAL A 105 13.76 -1.58 12.43
N PRO A 106 14.60 -0.90 11.61
CA PRO A 106 16.00 -0.71 11.92
C PRO A 106 16.26 0.12 13.20
N LEU A 107 15.32 1.00 13.54
CA LEU A 107 15.43 1.81 14.77
C LEU A 107 14.94 1.08 16.02
N GLY A 108 14.42 -0.13 15.92
CA GLY A 108 13.83 -0.85 17.04
C GLY A 108 12.62 -0.12 17.64
N ARG A 109 11.85 0.61 16.84
CA ARG A 109 10.69 1.40 17.25
C ARG A 109 9.39 0.88 16.61
N PRO A 110 8.91 -0.32 17.02
CA PRO A 110 7.66 -0.86 16.47
C PRO A 110 6.50 0.11 16.67
N GLY A 111 5.53 0.08 15.77
CA GLY A 111 4.34 0.92 15.84
C GLY A 111 3.61 1.00 14.50
N HIS A 112 2.32 1.38 14.55
CA HIS A 112 1.40 1.42 13.42
C HIS A 112 1.29 0.08 12.68
N GLU A 113 1.49 -1.01 13.41
CA GLU A 113 1.39 -2.38 12.89
C GLU A 113 -0.07 -2.84 12.75
N GLY A 114 -1.01 -2.09 13.34
CA GLY A 114 -2.46 -2.27 13.24
C GLY A 114 -3.18 -0.98 12.84
N GLY A 115 -4.50 -1.06 12.71
CA GLY A 115 -5.37 0.03 12.29
C GLY A 115 -5.46 0.20 10.77
N PRO A 116 -6.17 1.24 10.30
CA PRO A 116 -6.60 1.33 8.89
C PRO A 116 -5.48 1.24 7.86
N ALA A 117 -4.33 1.85 8.12
CA ALA A 117 -3.21 1.82 7.17
C ALA A 117 -2.58 0.42 7.05
N ALA A 118 -2.43 -0.29 8.17
CA ALA A 118 -1.93 -1.66 8.19
C ALA A 118 -2.95 -2.63 7.54
N GLU A 119 -4.23 -2.44 7.79
CA GLU A 119 -5.30 -3.23 7.16
C GLU A 119 -5.29 -3.04 5.64
N MET A 120 -5.18 -1.78 5.16
CA MET A 120 -5.06 -1.50 3.73
C MET A 120 -3.79 -2.09 3.12
N ALA A 121 -2.69 -2.13 3.88
CA ALA A 121 -1.46 -2.78 3.42
C ALA A 121 -1.64 -4.29 3.27
N ILE A 122 -2.31 -4.95 4.21
CA ILE A 122 -2.67 -6.37 4.10
C ILE A 122 -3.63 -6.60 2.93
N ASP A 123 -4.61 -5.71 2.69
CA ASP A 123 -5.53 -5.81 1.56
C ASP A 123 -4.79 -5.74 0.21
N GLU A 124 -3.73 -4.93 0.12
CA GLU A 124 -2.92 -4.84 -1.10
C GLU A 124 -2.13 -6.14 -1.35
N VAL A 125 -1.56 -6.73 -0.30
CA VAL A 125 -0.92 -8.06 -0.39
C VAL A 125 -1.96 -9.11 -0.75
N HIS A 126 -3.16 -9.07 -0.14
CA HIS A 126 -4.26 -10.01 -0.44
C HIS A 126 -4.64 -9.99 -1.91
N ARG A 127 -4.83 -8.80 -2.50
CA ARG A 127 -5.10 -8.65 -3.95
C ARG A 127 -4.00 -9.25 -4.82
N SER A 128 -2.76 -9.29 -4.32
CA SER A 128 -1.59 -9.79 -5.04
C SER A 128 -1.36 -11.30 -4.87
N LEU A 129 -2.06 -11.97 -3.94
CA LEU A 129 -1.89 -13.39 -3.66
C LEU A 129 -2.03 -14.30 -4.88
N PRO A 130 -2.95 -14.09 -5.83
CA PRO A 130 -3.01 -14.91 -7.03
C PRO A 130 -1.70 -14.88 -7.84
N TYR A 131 -1.06 -13.72 -7.94
CA TYR A 131 0.25 -13.60 -8.57
C TYR A 131 1.36 -14.27 -7.73
N ILE A 132 1.36 -14.02 -6.42
CA ILE A 132 2.33 -14.62 -5.50
C ILE A 132 2.26 -16.15 -5.57
N VAL A 133 1.06 -16.71 -5.37
CA VAL A 133 0.85 -18.16 -5.35
C VAL A 133 1.11 -18.80 -6.72
N GLY A 134 0.61 -18.18 -7.79
CA GLY A 134 0.73 -18.76 -9.13
C GLY A 134 2.10 -18.58 -9.77
N LYS A 135 2.84 -17.49 -9.46
CA LYS A 135 4.09 -17.17 -10.16
C LYS A 135 5.33 -17.24 -9.26
N LYS A 136 5.24 -16.83 -8.00
CA LYS A 136 6.38 -16.84 -7.09
C LYS A 136 6.51 -18.18 -6.38
N ILE A 137 5.44 -18.67 -5.79
CA ILE A 137 5.37 -19.99 -5.14
C ILE A 137 5.30 -21.08 -6.20
N GLY A 138 4.47 -20.90 -7.23
CA GLY A 138 4.25 -21.87 -8.29
C GLY A 138 3.45 -23.09 -7.81
N LEU A 139 2.44 -22.86 -6.97
CA LEU A 139 1.57 -23.92 -6.47
C LEU A 139 0.89 -24.64 -7.62
N PRO A 140 0.89 -26.00 -7.67
CA PRO A 140 0.33 -26.77 -8.78
C PRO A 140 -1.17 -26.62 -8.95
N ASP A 141 -1.64 -26.97 -10.14
CA ASP A 141 -3.07 -27.08 -10.42
C ASP A 141 -3.74 -28.12 -9.50
N GLY A 142 -4.95 -27.80 -9.05
CA GLY A 142 -5.72 -28.61 -8.10
C GLY A 142 -5.35 -28.38 -6.63
N MET A 143 -4.29 -27.62 -6.33
CA MET A 143 -3.90 -27.33 -4.94
C MET A 143 -4.43 -25.99 -4.44
N SER A 144 -4.44 -25.86 -3.12
CA SER A 144 -4.90 -24.67 -2.40
C SER A 144 -3.97 -24.31 -1.25
N VAL A 145 -3.90 -23.00 -0.94
CA VAL A 145 -3.19 -22.49 0.22
C VAL A 145 -4.06 -21.51 0.99
N THR A 146 -4.02 -21.62 2.31
CA THR A 146 -4.64 -20.67 3.24
C THR A 146 -3.54 -19.92 3.98
N PHE A 147 -3.68 -18.59 4.05
CA PHE A 147 -2.86 -17.75 4.90
C PHE A 147 -3.70 -17.30 6.10
N GLU A 148 -3.26 -17.66 7.30
CA GLU A 148 -3.88 -17.26 8.57
C GLU A 148 -2.98 -16.23 9.26
N LEU A 149 -3.41 -14.99 9.26
CA LEU A 149 -2.71 -13.89 9.93
C LEU A 149 -3.28 -13.67 11.32
N HIS A 150 -2.37 -13.44 12.26
CA HIS A 150 -2.68 -13.09 13.63
C HIS A 150 -1.93 -11.80 14.05
N GLY A 151 -2.18 -11.33 15.27
CA GLY A 151 -1.52 -10.17 15.83
C GLY A 151 -2.28 -8.87 15.55
N PRO A 152 -1.60 -7.78 15.14
CA PRO A 152 -2.25 -6.47 14.98
C PRO A 152 -3.36 -6.42 13.93
N VAL A 153 -3.25 -7.23 12.88
CA VAL A 153 -4.32 -7.43 11.88
C VAL A 153 -4.60 -8.93 11.77
N GLU A 154 -5.82 -9.34 12.08
CA GLU A 154 -6.26 -10.72 11.92
C GLU A 154 -6.96 -10.88 10.57
N ARG A 155 -6.53 -11.86 9.78
CA ARG A 155 -7.10 -12.13 8.46
C ARG A 155 -6.89 -13.57 8.05
N THR A 156 -7.91 -14.19 7.46
CA THR A 156 -7.76 -15.47 6.76
C THR A 156 -7.99 -15.23 5.26
N MET A 157 -7.07 -15.74 4.44
CA MET A 157 -7.09 -15.53 3.00
C MET A 157 -6.86 -16.87 2.31
N HIS A 158 -7.65 -17.18 1.30
CA HIS A 158 -7.60 -18.44 0.58
C HIS A 158 -7.24 -18.22 -0.88
N VAL A 159 -6.35 -19.06 -1.39
CA VAL A 159 -6.03 -19.13 -2.82
C VAL A 159 -6.13 -20.55 -3.29
N VAL A 160 -6.84 -20.75 -4.39
CA VAL A 160 -6.96 -22.04 -5.08
C VAL A 160 -6.35 -21.93 -6.47
N VAL A 161 -5.75 -23.02 -6.95
CA VAL A 161 -5.22 -23.12 -8.31
C VAL A 161 -6.14 -24.04 -9.10
N ASP A 162 -6.82 -23.46 -10.08
CA ASP A 162 -7.72 -24.13 -11.03
C ASP A 162 -7.43 -23.56 -12.41
N GLY A 163 -6.50 -24.19 -13.13
CA GLY A 163 -5.87 -23.65 -14.33
C GLY A 163 -5.01 -22.40 -14.06
N ARG A 164 -5.42 -21.58 -13.10
CA ARG A 164 -4.66 -20.41 -12.59
C ARG A 164 -4.99 -20.17 -11.13
N ALA A 165 -4.06 -19.54 -10.41
CA ALA A 165 -4.29 -19.12 -9.03
C ALA A 165 -5.34 -18.00 -8.98
N ARG A 166 -6.29 -18.10 -8.05
CA ARG A 166 -7.34 -17.11 -7.78
C ARG A 166 -7.69 -17.07 -6.31
N LEU A 167 -8.14 -15.92 -5.85
CA LEU A 167 -8.73 -15.81 -4.50
C LEU A 167 -10.00 -16.66 -4.41
N ALA A 168 -10.25 -17.20 -3.23
CA ALA A 168 -11.45 -17.95 -2.91
C ALA A 168 -11.98 -17.49 -1.55
N ASP A 169 -13.30 -17.56 -1.38
CA ASP A 169 -13.94 -17.20 -0.11
C ASP A 169 -13.71 -18.29 0.96
N GLU A 170 -13.52 -19.53 0.52
CA GLU A 170 -13.32 -20.69 1.38
C GLU A 170 -12.30 -21.65 0.78
N ALA A 171 -11.53 -22.32 1.63
CA ALA A 171 -10.72 -23.50 1.31
C ALA A 171 -10.77 -24.49 2.50
N PRO A 172 -11.89 -25.25 2.66
CA PRO A 172 -12.16 -26.02 3.86
C PRO A 172 -11.13 -27.12 4.17
N ALA A 173 -10.33 -27.53 3.19
CA ALA A 173 -9.25 -28.51 3.33
C ALA A 173 -8.04 -28.08 2.51
N ALA A 174 -7.47 -26.91 2.85
CA ALA A 174 -6.29 -26.42 2.15
C ALA A 174 -5.12 -27.42 2.24
N ASP A 175 -4.44 -27.65 1.11
CA ASP A 175 -3.25 -28.51 1.05
C ASP A 175 -2.10 -27.94 1.88
N VAL A 176 -2.08 -26.61 2.02
CA VAL A 176 -1.12 -25.86 2.83
C VAL A 176 -1.85 -24.79 3.64
N THR A 177 -1.53 -24.67 4.92
CA THR A 177 -1.90 -23.53 5.74
C THR A 177 -0.65 -22.83 6.24
N VAL A 178 -0.47 -21.58 5.89
CA VAL A 178 0.64 -20.73 6.35
C VAL A 178 0.12 -19.78 7.44
N ARG A 179 0.80 -19.75 8.59
CA ARG A 179 0.48 -18.87 9.72
C ARG A 179 1.60 -17.88 9.96
N ALA A 180 1.27 -16.62 10.09
CA ALA A 180 2.25 -15.58 10.41
C ALA A 180 1.61 -14.45 11.20
N ASP A 181 2.40 -13.70 11.97
CA ASP A 181 1.94 -12.39 12.39
C ASP A 181 1.82 -11.45 11.17
N SER A 182 0.85 -10.55 11.20
CA SER A 182 0.48 -9.74 10.04
C SER A 182 1.61 -8.82 9.58
N THR A 183 2.41 -8.29 10.50
CA THR A 183 3.56 -7.43 10.18
C THR A 183 4.65 -8.23 9.49
N THR A 184 5.01 -9.40 10.02
CA THR A 184 5.98 -10.31 9.38
C THR A 184 5.52 -10.71 7.98
N PHE A 185 4.24 -11.06 7.83
CA PHE A 185 3.68 -11.43 6.51
C PHE A 185 3.82 -10.30 5.50
N ALA A 186 3.42 -9.07 5.86
CA ALA A 186 3.54 -7.91 4.98
C ALA A 186 5.00 -7.59 4.64
N LEU A 187 5.91 -7.64 5.63
CA LEU A 187 7.33 -7.38 5.39
C LEU A 187 7.99 -8.45 4.51
N LEU A 188 7.60 -9.72 4.64
CA LEU A 188 8.02 -10.79 3.73
C LEU A 188 7.50 -10.55 2.30
N ALA A 189 6.22 -10.18 2.17
CA ALA A 189 5.61 -9.90 0.88
C ALA A 189 6.24 -8.68 0.17
N CYS A 190 6.79 -7.74 0.94
CA CYS A 190 7.52 -6.58 0.44
C CYS A 190 9.05 -6.80 0.34
N GLY A 191 9.54 -8.01 0.63
CA GLY A 191 10.99 -8.32 0.56
C GLY A 191 11.85 -7.55 1.56
N ARG A 192 11.28 -7.14 2.71
CA ARG A 192 11.95 -6.30 3.72
C ARG A 192 12.72 -7.09 4.78
N ILE A 193 12.38 -8.35 4.96
CA ILE A 193 13.03 -9.24 5.93
C ILE A 193 13.39 -10.58 5.30
N ASP A 194 14.41 -11.21 5.86
CA ASP A 194 14.84 -12.53 5.41
C ASP A 194 13.84 -13.62 5.83
N PRO A 195 13.32 -14.42 4.88
CA PRO A 195 12.40 -15.51 5.21
C PRO A 195 12.99 -16.54 6.17
N GLN A 196 14.28 -16.88 6.05
CA GLN A 196 14.90 -17.85 6.95
C GLN A 196 14.88 -17.36 8.40
N GLY A 197 15.25 -16.10 8.62
CA GLY A 197 15.19 -15.50 9.95
C GLY A 197 13.77 -15.43 10.54
N ALA A 198 12.75 -15.28 9.69
CA ALA A 198 11.35 -15.31 10.13
C ALA A 198 10.91 -16.73 10.52
N ILE A 199 11.35 -17.75 9.76
CA ILE A 199 11.08 -19.17 10.01
C ILE A 199 11.77 -19.60 11.32
N ASP A 200 13.06 -19.33 11.46
CA ASP A 200 13.85 -19.71 12.63
C ASP A 200 13.32 -19.08 13.92
N ALA A 201 12.77 -17.87 13.81
CA ALA A 201 12.13 -17.16 14.92
C ALA A 201 10.67 -17.61 15.19
N GLY A 202 10.12 -18.54 14.40
CA GLY A 202 8.74 -19.00 14.51
C GLY A 202 7.68 -17.93 14.19
N ARG A 203 8.06 -16.85 13.50
CA ARG A 203 7.14 -15.78 13.11
C ARG A 203 6.31 -16.11 11.87
N ILE A 204 6.74 -17.11 11.11
CA ILE A 204 6.00 -17.76 10.04
C ILE A 204 6.17 -19.26 10.16
N ALA A 205 5.08 -19.99 10.05
CA ALA A 205 5.04 -21.44 10.13
C ALA A 205 3.97 -21.99 9.20
N TRP A 206 3.97 -23.29 8.97
CA TRP A 206 2.96 -23.92 8.11
C TRP A 206 2.54 -25.29 8.62
N SER A 207 1.45 -25.78 8.06
CA SER A 207 0.97 -27.15 8.20
C SER A 207 0.43 -27.65 6.85
N GLY A 208 0.21 -28.96 6.73
CA GLY A 208 -0.13 -29.62 5.48
C GLY A 208 1.12 -30.06 4.75
N SER A 209 1.21 -29.81 3.43
CA SER A 209 2.38 -30.18 2.64
C SER A 209 3.62 -29.38 3.07
N ASP A 210 4.65 -30.08 3.52
CA ASP A 210 5.87 -29.47 4.05
C ASP A 210 6.65 -28.74 2.95
N ASP A 211 6.84 -29.35 1.79
CA ASP A 211 7.54 -28.75 0.65
C ASP A 211 6.86 -27.46 0.18
N TRP A 212 5.54 -27.47 0.04
CA TRP A 212 4.78 -26.30 -0.42
C TRP A 212 4.62 -25.25 0.66
N GLY A 213 4.61 -25.65 1.93
CA GLY A 213 4.62 -24.74 3.07
C GLY A 213 5.93 -23.95 3.17
N ASP A 214 7.08 -24.64 3.14
CA ASP A 214 8.41 -24.00 3.09
C ASP A 214 8.54 -23.07 1.90
N ARG A 215 8.14 -23.55 0.73
CA ARG A 215 8.18 -22.74 -0.50
C ARG A 215 7.27 -21.53 -0.43
N SER A 216 6.07 -21.65 0.20
CA SER A 216 5.16 -20.54 0.41
C SER A 216 5.76 -19.50 1.34
N ALA A 217 6.36 -19.91 2.46
CA ALA A 217 6.99 -18.98 3.40
C ALA A 217 8.16 -18.19 2.78
N ARG A 218 8.93 -18.83 1.87
CA ARG A 218 10.14 -18.24 1.26
C ARG A 218 9.88 -17.36 0.05
N ASN A 219 8.76 -17.51 -0.63
CA ASN A 219 8.51 -16.88 -1.93
C ASN A 219 7.31 -15.90 -1.91
N LEU A 220 7.08 -15.24 -0.78
CA LEU A 220 6.03 -14.24 -0.66
C LEU A 220 6.36 -12.93 -1.38
N ALA A 221 7.64 -12.58 -1.56
CA ALA A 221 8.06 -11.30 -2.08
C ALA A 221 7.55 -11.06 -3.51
N PHE A 222 6.68 -10.05 -3.67
CA PHE A 222 6.10 -9.66 -4.96
C PHE A 222 6.44 -8.22 -5.38
N THR A 223 6.84 -7.39 -4.43
CA THR A 223 7.31 -6.02 -4.66
C THR A 223 8.60 -5.78 -3.90
N MET A 224 9.37 -4.80 -4.33
CA MET A 224 10.65 -4.41 -3.73
C MET A 224 10.60 -2.94 -3.29
#